data_c5f5f2edbc26b8d05702fb395631ea2f
#
_entry.id   c5f5f2edbc26b8d05702fb395631ea2f
#
_cell.length_a   1.000
_cell.length_b   1.000
_cell.length_c   1.000
_cell.angle_alpha   90.00
_cell.angle_beta   90.00
_cell.angle_gamma   90.00
#
_symmetry.space_group_name_H-M   'P 1'
#
loop_
_entity.id
_entity.type
_entity.pdbx_description
1 polymer ?
#
loop_
_entity_poly.entity_id
_entity_poly.type
_entity_poly.pdbx_seq_one_letter_code
_entity_poly.pdbx_strand_id
1 'polypeptide(L)'
;MKQNYLDVIVVGAGISGIGAGAHLNTKCPDKTYAIFEGRENFGGTWDLFKYPGIRSDSDMHTLGFSFKPWNHKKSIATGPLIMEYLEETIEEYGLNEKIKYNHHVESANWNEAEGLWEVSVTEKKSSEKFLYKSKFLYMCAGYYRYSSGYEPEFKGSENFSGEIIHPQKWPESLDYSGKNVVVIGSGATAATIVPELAKEANLVTMLQRSPTYFVSRPDEDRVALFLKKFLPKSLVYALIRFKNVYIQQSLFKRVRAFPDRSKKFLIDQVKKELPDFDVDKHFTPSYNPWEQRMCLIPNSDFFNAIKDKSATVVTDHIEAFEENGIKLKSGDFLEADIIVTATGLVLQNFGGVNISVNNNPVNVSETMTYKSLMYSDIPNFVNSFGYINASWTLKADLTSTYLCRLIKHMDQNNYLSACPKKPLDVDETYDWLKDFSSGYIQRSIGLHPQQGSKKPWVNYQDYIKDWFDVKFSKLEDGNLVFSKD
;
A
#
# COMPACT_ATOMS: atom_id res chain seq x y z
N MET A 1 5.59 19.47 -32.40
CA MET A 1 4.86 18.60 -31.48
C MET A 1 3.64 19.36 -30.97
N LYS A 2 2.42 18.77 -31.02
CA LYS A 2 1.26 19.39 -30.37
C LYS A 2 1.54 19.43 -28.87
N GLN A 3 1.55 20.60 -28.29
CA GLN A 3 1.76 20.82 -26.86
C GLN A 3 0.48 20.35 -26.15
N ASN A 4 0.51 19.18 -25.52
CA ASN A 4 -0.62 18.63 -24.77
C ASN A 4 -0.58 19.22 -23.35
N TYR A 5 -1.35 20.28 -23.11
CA TYR A 5 -1.48 20.90 -21.79
C TYR A 5 -2.62 20.26 -21.00
N LEU A 6 -2.39 20.04 -19.73
CA LEU A 6 -3.36 19.57 -18.74
C LEU A 6 -3.20 20.38 -17.44
N ASP A 7 -4.29 20.65 -16.74
CA ASP A 7 -4.18 21.29 -15.42
C ASP A 7 -3.55 20.33 -14.39
N VAL A 8 -3.87 19.03 -14.47
CA VAL A 8 -3.35 18.01 -13.57
C VAL A 8 -2.96 16.74 -14.33
N ILE A 9 -1.76 16.26 -14.11
CA ILE A 9 -1.34 14.91 -14.48
C ILE A 9 -1.36 14.04 -13.24
N VAL A 10 -2.13 12.94 -13.30
CA VAL A 10 -2.16 11.89 -12.29
C VAL A 10 -1.38 10.69 -12.81
N VAL A 11 -0.43 10.19 -12.03
CA VAL A 11 0.43 9.05 -12.42
C VAL A 11 0.02 7.80 -11.66
N GLY A 12 -0.50 6.81 -12.38
CA GLY A 12 -0.99 5.52 -11.89
C GLY A 12 -2.51 5.45 -11.74
N ALA A 13 -3.12 4.39 -12.29
CA ALA A 13 -4.55 4.07 -12.21
C ALA A 13 -4.85 2.95 -11.19
N GLY A 14 -4.11 2.92 -10.09
CA GLY A 14 -4.45 2.13 -8.91
C GLY A 14 -5.56 2.81 -8.09
N ILE A 15 -5.86 2.25 -6.92
CA ILE A 15 -6.91 2.77 -6.03
C ILE A 15 -6.73 4.28 -5.72
N SER A 16 -5.50 4.78 -5.59
CA SER A 16 -5.24 6.19 -5.35
C SER A 16 -5.57 7.07 -6.56
N GLY A 17 -5.17 6.66 -7.77
CA GLY A 17 -5.40 7.45 -8.98
C GLY A 17 -6.87 7.47 -9.42
N ILE A 18 -7.58 6.35 -9.25
CA ILE A 18 -9.03 6.29 -9.47
C ILE A 18 -9.75 7.23 -8.49
N GLY A 19 -9.38 7.17 -7.20
CA GLY A 19 -9.91 8.11 -6.21
C GLY A 19 -9.59 9.56 -6.53
N ALA A 20 -8.37 9.86 -7.02
CA ALA A 20 -7.97 11.20 -7.46
C ALA A 20 -8.84 11.71 -8.62
N GLY A 21 -9.08 10.87 -9.63
CA GLY A 21 -9.97 11.19 -10.75
C GLY A 21 -11.38 11.53 -10.30
N ALA A 22 -11.97 10.72 -9.42
CA ALA A 22 -13.30 10.97 -8.87
C ALA A 22 -13.35 12.29 -8.07
N HIS A 23 -12.33 12.60 -7.30
CA HIS A 23 -12.23 13.89 -6.59
C HIS A 23 -12.10 15.07 -7.57
N LEU A 24 -11.28 14.96 -8.62
CA LEU A 24 -11.12 16.01 -9.62
C LEU A 24 -12.43 16.25 -10.37
N ASN A 25 -13.10 15.21 -10.87
CA ASN A 25 -14.38 15.35 -11.54
C ASN A 25 -15.46 16.01 -10.68
N THR A 26 -15.48 15.67 -9.37
CA THR A 26 -16.53 16.19 -8.47
C THR A 26 -16.22 17.58 -7.92
N LYS A 27 -14.94 17.86 -7.61
CA LYS A 27 -14.55 19.07 -6.87
C LYS A 27 -13.91 20.14 -7.75
N CYS A 28 -13.35 19.75 -8.92
CA CYS A 28 -12.67 20.65 -9.87
C CYS A 28 -13.13 20.31 -11.31
N PRO A 29 -14.45 20.36 -11.61
CA PRO A 29 -15.00 19.92 -12.89
C PRO A 29 -14.55 20.77 -14.09
N ASP A 30 -14.07 21.99 -13.82
CA ASP A 30 -13.53 22.93 -14.79
C ASP A 30 -12.07 22.63 -15.18
N LYS A 31 -11.40 21.69 -14.52
CA LYS A 31 -10.00 21.36 -14.78
C LYS A 31 -9.83 20.20 -15.75
N THR A 32 -8.86 20.35 -16.62
CA THR A 32 -8.42 19.30 -17.53
C THR A 32 -7.42 18.39 -16.83
N TYR A 33 -7.60 17.07 -16.95
CA TYR A 33 -6.64 16.12 -16.39
C TYR A 33 -6.62 14.80 -17.15
N ALA A 34 -5.52 14.05 -16.99
CA ALA A 34 -5.42 12.67 -17.42
C ALA A 34 -4.75 11.83 -16.32
N ILE A 35 -5.10 10.54 -16.28
CA ILE A 35 -4.49 9.52 -15.43
C ILE A 35 -3.65 8.64 -16.34
N PHE A 36 -2.32 8.70 -16.20
CA PHE A 36 -1.42 7.86 -16.98
C PHE A 36 -1.13 6.56 -16.24
N GLU A 37 -1.45 5.43 -16.86
CA GLU A 37 -1.19 4.10 -16.35
C GLU A 37 -0.19 3.36 -17.27
N GLY A 38 0.92 2.94 -16.71
CA GLY A 38 1.99 2.26 -17.45
C GLY A 38 1.66 0.81 -17.84
N ARG A 39 0.57 0.24 -17.32
CA ARG A 39 0.09 -1.11 -17.61
C ARG A 39 -1.16 -1.05 -18.50
N GLU A 40 -1.60 -2.20 -18.97
CA GLU A 40 -2.80 -2.31 -19.81
C GLU A 40 -4.11 -2.28 -19.03
N ASN A 41 -4.05 -2.47 -17.69
CA ASN A 41 -5.20 -2.51 -16.80
C ASN A 41 -5.05 -1.52 -15.64
N PHE A 42 -6.21 -1.06 -15.14
CA PHE A 42 -6.32 -0.34 -13.86
C PHE A 42 -6.12 -1.30 -12.67
N GLY A 43 -6.19 -0.77 -11.44
CA GLY A 43 -6.22 -1.54 -10.21
C GLY A 43 -4.88 -1.60 -9.46
N GLY A 44 -3.77 -1.34 -10.16
CA GLY A 44 -2.44 -1.28 -9.53
C GLY A 44 -2.09 -2.60 -8.84
N THR A 45 -1.86 -2.58 -7.52
CA THR A 45 -1.54 -3.76 -6.70
C THR A 45 -2.59 -4.86 -6.82
N TRP A 46 -3.87 -4.53 -6.91
CA TRP A 46 -4.98 -5.50 -6.97
C TRP A 46 -5.09 -6.20 -8.31
N ASP A 47 -4.59 -5.59 -9.38
CA ASP A 47 -4.45 -6.23 -10.69
C ASP A 47 -3.08 -6.94 -10.86
N LEU A 48 -2.03 -6.46 -10.17
CA LEU A 48 -0.68 -7.03 -10.27
C LEU A 48 -0.60 -8.43 -9.63
N PHE A 49 -1.12 -8.57 -8.41
CA PHE A 49 -1.01 -9.82 -7.67
C PHE A 49 -2.14 -10.78 -8.04
N LYS A 50 -1.73 -11.98 -8.50
CA LYS A 50 -2.65 -13.05 -8.95
C LYS A 50 -2.57 -14.31 -8.08
N TYR A 51 -1.78 -14.28 -6.99
CA TYR A 51 -1.64 -15.46 -6.14
C TYR A 51 -2.96 -15.83 -5.46
N PRO A 52 -3.21 -17.13 -5.19
CA PRO A 52 -4.43 -17.62 -4.57
C PRO A 52 -4.73 -16.93 -3.24
N GLY A 53 -6.01 -16.59 -3.03
CA GLY A 53 -6.47 -15.99 -1.80
C GLY A 53 -6.13 -14.51 -1.62
N ILE A 54 -5.56 -13.81 -2.62
CA ILE A 54 -5.28 -12.37 -2.53
C ILE A 54 -6.48 -11.61 -1.98
N ARG A 55 -6.28 -10.88 -0.88
CA ARG A 55 -7.32 -10.17 -0.15
C ARG A 55 -6.76 -8.94 0.56
N SER A 56 -7.66 -8.03 0.95
CA SER A 56 -7.30 -6.90 1.79
C SER A 56 -6.99 -7.35 3.23
N ASP A 57 -6.01 -6.70 3.85
CA ASP A 57 -5.75 -6.75 5.30
C ASP A 57 -6.52 -5.66 6.07
N SER A 58 -7.30 -4.86 5.38
CA SER A 58 -8.14 -3.80 5.90
C SER A 58 -9.61 -4.02 5.53
N ASP A 59 -10.53 -3.57 6.39
CA ASP A 59 -11.95 -3.62 6.06
C ASP A 59 -12.33 -2.62 4.98
N MET A 60 -13.28 -2.98 4.13
CA MET A 60 -13.73 -2.16 3.00
C MET A 60 -14.51 -0.90 3.39
N HIS A 61 -14.98 -0.77 4.63
CA HIS A 61 -15.57 0.49 5.09
C HIS A 61 -14.49 1.56 5.28
N THR A 62 -13.23 1.16 5.48
CA THR A 62 -12.08 2.06 5.58
C THR A 62 -11.19 2.03 4.34
N LEU A 63 -11.08 0.89 3.63
CA LEU A 63 -10.35 0.79 2.37
C LEU A 63 -11.16 1.33 1.17
N GLY A 64 -12.49 1.24 1.17
CA GLY A 64 -13.33 1.88 0.17
C GLY A 64 -13.22 3.41 0.23
N PHE A 65 -13.61 4.08 -0.83
CA PHE A 65 -13.60 5.55 -0.90
C PHE A 65 -14.64 6.17 0.02
N SER A 66 -14.36 7.37 0.54
CA SER A 66 -15.31 8.09 1.40
C SER A 66 -16.61 8.48 0.67
N PHE A 67 -16.56 8.60 -0.65
CA PHE A 67 -17.66 9.03 -1.51
C PHE A 67 -18.44 7.87 -2.16
N LYS A 68 -17.90 6.62 -2.13
CA LYS A 68 -18.56 5.43 -2.70
C LYS A 68 -18.72 4.33 -1.63
N PRO A 69 -19.95 4.07 -1.15
CA PRO A 69 -20.20 3.07 -0.13
C PRO A 69 -19.88 1.63 -0.59
N TRP A 70 -19.28 0.85 0.31
CA TRP A 70 -19.11 -0.59 0.12
C TRP A 70 -20.42 -1.33 0.43
N ASN A 71 -20.97 -2.03 -0.55
CA ASN A 71 -22.28 -2.67 -0.41
C ASN A 71 -22.24 -4.18 -0.22
N HIS A 72 -21.11 -4.84 -0.47
CA HIS A 72 -20.95 -6.28 -0.30
C HIS A 72 -21.06 -6.71 1.18
N LYS A 73 -21.39 -7.99 1.45
CA LYS A 73 -21.47 -8.55 2.81
C LYS A 73 -20.09 -8.63 3.47
N LYS A 74 -19.11 -9.17 2.74
CA LYS A 74 -17.74 -9.29 3.26
C LYS A 74 -17.12 -7.92 3.45
N SER A 75 -16.65 -7.64 4.64
CA SER A 75 -15.89 -6.43 4.96
C SER A 75 -14.41 -6.59 4.62
N ILE A 76 -13.88 -7.83 4.70
CA ILE A 76 -12.55 -8.17 4.18
C ILE A 76 -12.74 -8.71 2.77
N ALA A 77 -12.37 -7.92 1.77
CA ALA A 77 -12.61 -8.23 0.36
C ALA A 77 -11.44 -8.97 -0.27
N THR A 78 -11.78 -9.89 -1.17
CA THR A 78 -10.80 -10.51 -2.08
C THR A 78 -10.37 -9.54 -3.18
N GLY A 79 -9.22 -9.81 -3.81
CA GLY A 79 -8.72 -9.01 -4.94
C GLY A 79 -9.76 -8.79 -6.03
N PRO A 80 -10.44 -9.82 -6.55
CA PRO A 80 -11.50 -9.66 -7.54
C PRO A 80 -12.64 -8.72 -7.12
N LEU A 81 -13.12 -8.79 -5.87
CA LEU A 81 -14.16 -7.89 -5.37
C LEU A 81 -13.68 -6.43 -5.26
N ILE A 82 -12.40 -6.23 -5.00
CA ILE A 82 -11.81 -4.88 -5.01
C ILE A 82 -11.71 -4.36 -6.44
N MET A 83 -11.33 -5.21 -7.40
CA MET A 83 -11.28 -4.84 -8.81
C MET A 83 -12.66 -4.44 -9.33
N GLU A 84 -13.71 -5.22 -9.03
CA GLU A 84 -15.10 -4.90 -9.35
C GLU A 84 -15.51 -3.53 -8.77
N TYR A 85 -15.20 -3.28 -7.51
CA TYR A 85 -15.48 -1.99 -6.86
C TYR A 85 -14.75 -0.82 -7.53
N LEU A 86 -13.52 -1.02 -8.00
CA LEU A 86 -12.76 0.00 -8.72
C LEU A 86 -13.32 0.24 -10.11
N GLU A 87 -13.73 -0.82 -10.83
CA GLU A 87 -14.37 -0.73 -12.14
C GLU A 87 -15.69 0.05 -12.06
N GLU A 88 -16.57 -0.32 -11.13
CA GLU A 88 -17.79 0.45 -10.85
C GLU A 88 -17.48 1.93 -10.53
N THR A 89 -16.38 2.21 -9.84
CA THR A 89 -15.98 3.59 -9.54
C THR A 89 -15.57 4.35 -10.80
N ILE A 90 -14.81 3.70 -11.69
CA ILE A 90 -14.42 4.27 -12.99
C ILE A 90 -15.65 4.64 -13.82
N GLU A 91 -16.62 3.73 -13.89
CA GLU A 91 -17.86 3.95 -14.64
C GLU A 91 -18.72 5.06 -14.01
N GLU A 92 -19.02 4.95 -12.72
CA GLU A 92 -19.88 5.87 -11.98
C GLU A 92 -19.38 7.32 -12.02
N TYR A 93 -18.05 7.50 -11.98
CA TYR A 93 -17.43 8.81 -12.01
C TYR A 93 -16.93 9.23 -13.40
N GLY A 94 -17.23 8.48 -14.46
CA GLY A 94 -16.90 8.84 -15.84
C GLY A 94 -15.39 8.96 -16.11
N LEU A 95 -14.59 8.03 -15.56
CA LEU A 95 -13.13 8.10 -15.65
C LEU A 95 -12.54 7.36 -16.86
N ASN A 96 -13.35 6.61 -17.62
CA ASN A 96 -12.89 5.79 -18.74
C ASN A 96 -12.05 6.58 -19.76
N GLU A 97 -12.49 7.76 -20.15
CA GLU A 97 -11.76 8.61 -21.11
C GLU A 97 -10.55 9.35 -20.49
N LYS A 98 -10.50 9.40 -19.16
CA LYS A 98 -9.43 10.07 -18.42
C LYS A 98 -8.21 9.17 -18.20
N ILE A 99 -8.40 7.83 -18.18
CA ILE A 99 -7.33 6.88 -17.98
C ILE A 99 -6.66 6.58 -19.33
N LYS A 100 -5.36 6.78 -19.40
CA LYS A 100 -4.52 6.46 -20.54
C LYS A 100 -3.67 5.24 -20.20
N TYR A 101 -4.15 4.05 -20.62
CA TYR A 101 -3.45 2.79 -20.42
C TYR A 101 -2.22 2.67 -21.32
N ASN A 102 -1.24 1.86 -20.93
CA ASN A 102 0.03 1.66 -21.61
C ASN A 102 0.87 2.94 -21.75
N HIS A 103 0.55 3.99 -21.02
CA HIS A 103 1.27 5.27 -21.03
C HIS A 103 2.16 5.36 -19.79
N HIS A 104 3.43 5.04 -19.98
CA HIS A 104 4.42 5.07 -18.90
C HIS A 104 5.05 6.46 -18.79
N VAL A 105 4.91 7.07 -17.63
CA VAL A 105 5.62 8.33 -17.30
C VAL A 105 7.06 7.97 -16.96
N GLU A 106 8.02 8.50 -17.71
CA GLU A 106 9.45 8.24 -17.52
C GLU A 106 10.11 9.30 -16.61
N SER A 107 9.75 10.55 -16.85
CA SER A 107 10.32 11.68 -16.11
C SER A 107 9.36 12.86 -16.07
N ALA A 108 9.55 13.72 -15.06
CA ALA A 108 8.86 14.98 -14.94
C ALA A 108 9.84 16.05 -14.44
N ASN A 109 9.93 17.17 -15.15
CA ASN A 109 10.77 18.31 -14.83
C ASN A 109 9.91 19.53 -14.57
N TRP A 110 10.06 20.14 -13.39
CA TRP A 110 9.46 21.45 -13.13
C TRP A 110 10.28 22.54 -13.81
N ASN A 111 9.66 23.28 -14.73
CA ASN A 111 10.24 24.44 -15.38
C ASN A 111 9.72 25.70 -14.67
N GLU A 112 10.56 26.31 -13.85
CA GLU A 112 10.19 27.49 -13.05
C GLU A 112 9.85 28.70 -13.91
N ALA A 113 10.55 28.89 -15.04
CA ALA A 113 10.30 30.02 -15.96
C ALA A 113 8.90 29.93 -16.60
N GLU A 114 8.36 28.74 -16.79
CA GLU A 114 7.01 28.53 -17.31
C GLU A 114 5.96 28.31 -16.23
N GLY A 115 6.37 27.99 -14.99
CA GLY A 115 5.48 27.59 -13.91
C GLY A 115 4.75 26.27 -14.19
N LEU A 116 5.38 25.34 -14.91
CA LEU A 116 4.78 24.11 -15.41
C LEU A 116 5.71 22.90 -15.25
N TRP A 117 5.10 21.74 -15.07
CA TRP A 117 5.73 20.44 -15.24
C TRP A 117 5.84 20.08 -16.72
N GLU A 118 7.00 19.63 -17.15
CA GLU A 118 7.26 18.98 -18.42
C GLU A 118 7.36 17.48 -18.18
N VAL A 119 6.38 16.70 -18.66
CA VAL A 119 6.22 15.30 -18.34
C VAL A 119 6.43 14.45 -19.58
N SER A 120 7.46 13.60 -19.55
CA SER A 120 7.79 12.68 -20.64
C SER A 120 7.03 11.37 -20.44
N VAL A 121 6.25 10.99 -21.44
CA VAL A 121 5.39 9.80 -21.42
C VAL A 121 5.70 8.94 -22.64
N THR A 122 5.89 7.64 -22.43
CA THR A 122 6.06 6.67 -23.52
C THR A 122 4.83 5.76 -23.59
N GLU A 123 4.20 5.71 -24.75
CA GLU A 123 3.18 4.69 -25.03
C GLU A 123 3.87 3.35 -25.38
N LYS A 124 3.66 2.35 -24.54
CA LYS A 124 4.41 1.08 -24.62
C LYS A 124 4.12 0.26 -25.86
N LYS A 125 2.92 0.36 -26.43
CA LYS A 125 2.52 -0.45 -27.62
C LYS A 125 3.16 0.08 -28.90
N SER A 126 3.17 1.40 -29.08
CA SER A 126 3.75 2.06 -30.26
C SER A 126 5.20 2.49 -30.06
N SER A 127 5.68 2.51 -28.81
CA SER A 127 6.95 3.15 -28.41
C SER A 127 7.01 4.65 -28.72
N GLU A 128 5.87 5.28 -28.95
CA GLU A 128 5.78 6.70 -29.23
C GLU A 128 5.99 7.51 -27.95
N LYS A 129 6.76 8.59 -28.07
CA LYS A 129 7.08 9.50 -26.95
C LYS A 129 6.28 10.80 -27.08
N PHE A 130 5.66 11.17 -25.98
CA PHE A 130 4.88 12.38 -25.84
C PHE A 130 5.49 13.28 -24.77
N LEU A 131 5.44 14.58 -25.00
CA LEU A 131 5.72 15.57 -23.98
C LEU A 131 4.41 16.27 -23.61
N TYR A 132 4.04 16.17 -22.33
CA TYR A 132 2.91 16.89 -21.77
C TYR A 132 3.40 18.04 -20.90
N LYS A 133 2.63 19.14 -20.84
CA LYS A 133 2.81 20.20 -19.86
C LYS A 133 1.65 20.21 -18.88
N SER A 134 1.94 20.44 -17.60
CA SER A 134 0.91 20.41 -16.57
C SER A 134 1.21 21.37 -15.43
N LYS A 135 0.14 21.98 -14.87
CA LYS A 135 0.28 22.84 -13.69
C LYS A 135 0.57 22.04 -12.42
N PHE A 136 -0.05 20.84 -12.27
CA PHE A 136 0.13 19.96 -11.12
C PHE A 136 0.57 18.57 -11.55
N LEU A 137 1.48 17.99 -10.77
CA LEU A 137 1.86 16.58 -10.86
C LEU A 137 1.40 15.84 -9.60
N TYR A 138 0.50 14.86 -9.77
CA TYR A 138 -0.02 14.06 -8.67
C TYR A 138 0.41 12.59 -8.81
N MET A 139 1.34 12.16 -7.96
CA MET A 139 1.85 10.80 -7.95
C MET A 139 0.90 9.87 -7.20
N CYS A 140 0.31 8.93 -7.92
CA CYS A 140 -0.55 7.85 -7.42
C CYS A 140 0.00 6.46 -7.77
N ALA A 141 1.31 6.37 -8.04
CA ALA A 141 1.99 5.17 -8.53
C ALA A 141 2.23 4.09 -7.47
N GLY A 142 1.73 4.27 -6.25
CA GLY A 142 2.01 3.35 -5.15
C GLY A 142 3.47 3.41 -4.69
N TYR A 143 3.94 2.32 -4.07
CA TYR A 143 5.29 2.26 -3.52
C TYR A 143 5.99 0.91 -3.72
N TYR A 144 5.41 0.01 -4.49
CA TYR A 144 6.03 -1.27 -4.84
C TYR A 144 6.68 -1.21 -6.23
N ARG A 145 7.85 -1.82 -6.33
CA ARG A 145 8.45 -2.11 -7.63
C ARG A 145 7.69 -3.26 -8.30
N TYR A 146 7.14 -3.01 -9.49
CA TYR A 146 6.31 -4.00 -10.18
C TYR A 146 7.11 -5.02 -11.00
N SER A 147 8.36 -4.70 -11.34
CA SER A 147 9.20 -5.58 -12.15
C SER A 147 9.69 -6.83 -11.41
N SER A 148 9.90 -6.72 -10.09
CA SER A 148 10.34 -7.86 -9.26
C SER A 148 10.05 -7.62 -7.77
N GLY A 149 9.83 -8.71 -7.03
CA GLY A 149 9.83 -8.74 -5.58
C GLY A 149 11.25 -8.78 -4.99
N TYR A 150 11.33 -8.98 -3.68
CA TYR A 150 12.59 -9.24 -3.00
C TYR A 150 12.88 -10.73 -3.02
N GLU A 151 13.87 -11.11 -3.81
CA GLU A 151 14.30 -12.49 -3.99
C GLU A 151 15.74 -12.60 -3.43
N PRO A 152 15.91 -13.04 -2.18
CA PRO A 152 17.25 -13.32 -1.63
C PRO A 152 17.85 -14.54 -2.33
N GLU A 153 19.16 -14.56 -2.46
CA GLU A 153 19.88 -15.73 -2.95
C GLU A 153 19.82 -16.84 -1.90
N PHE A 154 19.36 -18.01 -2.33
CA PHE A 154 19.39 -19.23 -1.54
C PHE A 154 20.44 -20.19 -2.10
N LYS A 155 21.38 -20.62 -1.24
CA LYS A 155 22.40 -21.59 -1.64
C LYS A 155 21.75 -22.85 -2.16
N GLY A 156 22.15 -23.30 -3.35
CA GLY A 156 21.66 -24.52 -3.97
C GLY A 156 20.29 -24.42 -4.62
N SER A 157 19.73 -23.20 -4.80
CA SER A 157 18.44 -23.02 -5.47
C SER A 157 18.41 -23.54 -6.89
N GLU A 158 19.55 -23.59 -7.56
CA GLU A 158 19.77 -24.16 -8.89
C GLU A 158 19.68 -25.70 -8.93
N ASN A 159 19.78 -26.35 -7.79
CA ASN A 159 19.70 -27.82 -7.67
C ASN A 159 18.29 -28.33 -7.45
N PHE A 160 17.37 -27.44 -7.07
CA PHE A 160 15.99 -27.84 -6.79
C PHE A 160 15.26 -28.24 -8.07
N SER A 161 14.72 -29.45 -8.09
CA SER A 161 14.06 -30.02 -9.28
C SER A 161 12.63 -29.54 -9.50
N GLY A 162 12.01 -28.97 -8.46
CA GLY A 162 10.65 -28.44 -8.50
C GLY A 162 10.58 -26.98 -8.96
N GLU A 163 9.43 -26.34 -8.75
CA GLU A 163 9.21 -24.95 -9.13
C GLU A 163 9.48 -24.00 -7.97
N ILE A 164 10.25 -22.93 -8.21
CA ILE A 164 10.46 -21.82 -7.28
C ILE A 164 9.68 -20.61 -7.79
N ILE A 165 8.73 -20.11 -6.99
CA ILE A 165 7.78 -19.09 -7.42
C ILE A 165 7.79 -17.93 -6.43
N HIS A 166 7.95 -16.68 -6.97
CA HIS A 166 7.68 -15.49 -6.17
C HIS A 166 6.22 -15.07 -6.36
N PRO A 167 5.44 -14.78 -5.26
CA PRO A 167 4.02 -14.45 -5.33
C PRO A 167 3.64 -13.28 -6.25
N GLN A 168 4.57 -12.35 -6.49
CA GLN A 168 4.37 -11.23 -7.42
C GLN A 168 4.28 -11.68 -8.89
N LYS A 169 4.81 -12.85 -9.21
CA LYS A 169 4.82 -13.44 -10.56
C LYS A 169 4.17 -14.82 -10.54
N TRP A 170 3.00 -14.91 -9.93
CA TRP A 170 2.27 -16.16 -9.78
C TRP A 170 1.82 -16.70 -11.15
N PRO A 171 2.20 -17.94 -11.56
CA PRO A 171 1.72 -18.53 -12.79
C PRO A 171 0.26 -18.92 -12.67
N GLU A 172 -0.62 -18.46 -13.55
CA GLU A 172 -2.05 -18.76 -13.50
C GLU A 172 -2.36 -20.26 -13.69
N SER A 173 -1.48 -20.99 -14.38
CA SER A 173 -1.62 -22.42 -14.66
C SER A 173 -0.91 -23.32 -13.66
N LEU A 174 -0.43 -22.80 -12.54
CA LEU A 174 0.29 -23.61 -11.54
C LEU A 174 -0.65 -24.64 -10.92
N ASP A 175 -0.30 -25.93 -11.11
CA ASP A 175 -0.97 -27.04 -10.44
C ASP A 175 -0.19 -27.43 -9.18
N TYR A 176 -0.82 -27.21 -8.03
CA TYR A 176 -0.31 -27.57 -6.71
C TYR A 176 -1.14 -28.69 -6.04
N SER A 177 -2.10 -29.26 -6.75
CA SER A 177 -2.99 -30.29 -6.23
C SER A 177 -2.19 -31.55 -5.83
N GLY A 178 -2.36 -32.00 -4.60
CA GLY A 178 -1.67 -33.15 -4.05
C GLY A 178 -0.16 -33.00 -3.84
N LYS A 179 0.42 -31.81 -4.02
CA LYS A 179 1.85 -31.51 -3.87
C LYS A 179 2.22 -31.04 -2.48
N ASN A 180 3.46 -31.25 -2.08
CA ASN A 180 4.07 -30.64 -0.91
C ASN A 180 4.57 -29.24 -1.26
N VAL A 181 4.06 -28.20 -0.59
CA VAL A 181 4.42 -26.83 -0.88
C VAL A 181 5.08 -26.19 0.34
N VAL A 182 6.28 -25.64 0.16
CA VAL A 182 6.95 -24.84 1.19
C VAL A 182 6.82 -23.36 0.86
N VAL A 183 6.19 -22.59 1.77
CA VAL A 183 6.03 -21.13 1.66
C VAL A 183 7.03 -20.45 2.57
N ILE A 184 8.05 -19.80 2.02
CA ILE A 184 9.12 -19.13 2.75
C ILE A 184 8.68 -17.71 3.11
N GLY A 185 8.48 -17.43 4.37
CA GLY A 185 8.07 -16.13 4.91
C GLY A 185 6.95 -16.23 5.92
N SER A 186 6.74 -15.17 6.72
CA SER A 186 5.68 -15.08 7.74
C SER A 186 4.83 -13.81 7.62
N GLY A 187 4.98 -13.06 6.52
CA GLY A 187 4.23 -11.82 6.28
C GLY A 187 2.81 -12.06 5.77
N ALA A 188 2.10 -10.96 5.47
CA ALA A 188 0.72 -10.99 4.99
C ALA A 188 0.51 -11.90 3.76
N THR A 189 1.49 -11.95 2.85
CA THR A 189 1.45 -12.82 1.67
C THR A 189 1.44 -14.29 2.06
N ALA A 190 2.36 -14.73 2.92
CA ALA A 190 2.39 -16.12 3.40
C ALA A 190 1.12 -16.47 4.18
N ALA A 191 0.69 -15.59 5.08
CA ALA A 191 -0.56 -15.74 5.86
C ALA A 191 -1.81 -15.88 4.99
N THR A 192 -1.76 -15.36 3.76
CA THR A 192 -2.86 -15.44 2.78
C THR A 192 -2.76 -16.69 1.91
N ILE A 193 -1.56 -17.01 1.41
CA ILE A 193 -1.33 -18.11 0.47
C ILE A 193 -1.50 -19.48 1.17
N VAL A 194 -0.95 -19.63 2.38
CA VAL A 194 -0.94 -20.92 3.10
C VAL A 194 -2.33 -21.56 3.25
N PRO A 195 -3.35 -20.87 3.82
CA PRO A 195 -4.67 -21.48 3.96
C PRO A 195 -5.35 -21.75 2.62
N GLU A 196 -5.00 -21.01 1.58
CA GLU A 196 -5.60 -21.17 0.26
C GLU A 196 -5.02 -22.39 -0.46
N LEU A 197 -3.70 -22.54 -0.47
CA LEU A 197 -3.05 -23.73 -1.03
C LEU A 197 -3.38 -25.00 -0.27
N ALA A 198 -3.56 -24.90 1.06
CA ALA A 198 -3.90 -26.05 1.92
C ALA A 198 -5.26 -26.69 1.60
N LYS A 199 -6.08 -26.10 0.74
CA LYS A 199 -7.35 -26.68 0.30
C LYS A 199 -7.16 -27.83 -0.71
N GLU A 200 -6.08 -27.81 -1.47
CA GLU A 200 -5.84 -28.74 -2.58
C GLU A 200 -4.47 -29.42 -2.52
N ALA A 201 -3.46 -28.77 -1.90
CA ALA A 201 -2.13 -29.34 -1.70
C ALA A 201 -2.18 -30.55 -0.72
N ASN A 202 -1.18 -31.44 -0.80
CA ASN A 202 -1.00 -32.51 0.16
C ASN A 202 -0.63 -31.96 1.55
N LEU A 203 0.38 -31.10 1.61
CA LEU A 203 0.82 -30.40 2.80
C LEU A 203 1.41 -29.03 2.42
N VAL A 204 1.02 -27.99 3.15
CA VAL A 204 1.64 -26.67 3.03
C VAL A 204 2.47 -26.36 4.28
N THR A 205 3.77 -26.18 4.14
CA THR A 205 4.67 -25.81 5.23
C THR A 205 5.02 -24.34 5.14
N MET A 206 4.58 -23.54 6.12
CA MET A 206 5.10 -22.17 6.27
C MET A 206 6.47 -22.21 6.94
N LEU A 207 7.52 -21.91 6.19
CA LEU A 207 8.88 -21.82 6.72
C LEU A 207 9.22 -20.36 7.02
N GLN A 208 9.48 -20.05 8.28
CA GLN A 208 9.81 -18.71 8.73
C GLN A 208 11.11 -18.66 9.52
N ARG A 209 11.87 -17.59 9.34
CA ARG A 209 13.08 -17.32 10.16
C ARG A 209 12.73 -16.82 11.56
N SER A 210 11.68 -16.04 11.67
CA SER A 210 11.18 -15.45 12.91
C SER A 210 9.65 -15.31 12.86
N PRO A 211 8.97 -15.52 13.98
CA PRO A 211 7.51 -15.37 14.07
C PRO A 211 7.03 -13.93 13.78
N THR A 212 5.75 -13.83 13.39
CA THR A 212 5.00 -12.58 13.31
C THR A 212 3.72 -12.67 14.13
N TYR A 213 3.06 -11.53 14.39
CA TYR A 213 1.77 -11.52 15.08
C TYR A 213 0.63 -11.81 14.11
N PHE A 214 -0.22 -12.77 14.49
CA PHE A 214 -1.44 -13.14 13.80
C PHE A 214 -2.67 -12.71 14.60
N VAL A 215 -3.65 -12.14 13.91
CA VAL A 215 -4.90 -11.65 14.53
C VAL A 215 -6.08 -12.20 13.75
N SER A 216 -6.87 -13.09 14.38
CA SER A 216 -8.10 -13.57 13.76
C SER A 216 -9.25 -12.58 13.94
N ARG A 217 -10.02 -12.36 12.87
CA ARG A 217 -11.23 -11.55 12.86
C ARG A 217 -12.25 -12.11 11.86
N PRO A 218 -13.57 -11.94 12.10
CA PRO A 218 -14.57 -12.21 11.09
C PRO A 218 -14.34 -11.39 9.82
N ASP A 219 -14.63 -11.98 8.66
CA ASP A 219 -14.60 -11.28 7.36
C ASP A 219 -15.84 -10.43 7.10
N GLU A 220 -16.88 -10.55 7.95
CA GLU A 220 -18.10 -9.75 7.91
C GLU A 220 -18.19 -8.78 9.11
N ASP A 221 -18.68 -7.56 8.90
CA ASP A 221 -19.02 -6.64 9.99
C ASP A 221 -20.49 -6.82 10.41
N ARG A 222 -20.71 -7.56 11.50
CA ARG A 222 -22.05 -7.85 12.01
C ARG A 222 -22.86 -6.60 12.34
N VAL A 223 -22.19 -5.53 12.79
CA VAL A 223 -22.86 -4.25 13.09
C VAL A 223 -23.35 -3.60 11.79
N ALA A 224 -22.51 -3.60 10.75
CA ALA A 224 -22.90 -3.12 9.44
C ALA A 224 -24.10 -3.88 8.88
N LEU A 225 -24.06 -5.21 8.94
CA LEU A 225 -25.16 -6.07 8.47
C LEU A 225 -26.46 -5.84 9.24
N PHE A 226 -26.38 -5.63 10.56
CA PHE A 226 -27.54 -5.32 11.38
C PHE A 226 -28.13 -3.93 11.02
N LEU A 227 -27.30 -2.90 10.93
CA LEU A 227 -27.76 -1.54 10.63
C LEU A 227 -28.35 -1.40 9.20
N LYS A 228 -27.81 -2.16 8.23
CA LYS A 228 -28.36 -2.19 6.85
C LYS A 228 -29.83 -2.62 6.77
N LYS A 229 -30.38 -3.25 7.80
CA LYS A 229 -31.81 -3.63 7.85
C LYS A 229 -32.74 -2.46 8.13
N PHE A 230 -32.24 -1.37 8.72
CA PHE A 230 -33.05 -0.26 9.24
C PHE A 230 -32.65 1.11 8.67
N LEU A 231 -31.41 1.25 8.18
CA LEU A 231 -30.85 2.54 7.76
C LEU A 231 -30.42 2.51 6.28
N PRO A 232 -30.44 3.65 5.59
CA PRO A 232 -29.91 3.79 4.24
C PRO A 232 -28.43 3.37 4.17
N LYS A 233 -28.05 2.73 3.07
CA LYS A 233 -26.70 2.18 2.86
C LYS A 233 -25.58 3.22 3.06
N SER A 234 -25.76 4.44 2.56
CA SER A 234 -24.79 5.54 2.69
C SER A 234 -24.59 5.96 4.14
N LEU A 235 -25.67 6.03 4.93
CA LEU A 235 -25.58 6.36 6.35
C LEU A 235 -24.88 5.24 7.15
N VAL A 236 -25.25 3.98 6.88
CA VAL A 236 -24.57 2.83 7.50
C VAL A 236 -23.08 2.87 7.17
N TYR A 237 -22.73 3.11 5.91
CA TYR A 237 -21.33 3.18 5.51
C TYR A 237 -20.56 4.27 6.27
N ALA A 238 -21.12 5.46 6.37
CA ALA A 238 -20.51 6.58 7.11
C ALA A 238 -20.32 6.25 8.61
N LEU A 239 -21.34 5.67 9.26
CA LEU A 239 -21.28 5.28 10.67
C LEU A 239 -20.25 4.19 10.93
N ILE A 240 -20.23 3.14 10.08
CA ILE A 240 -19.29 2.03 10.23
C ILE A 240 -17.87 2.49 9.92
N ARG A 241 -17.68 3.32 8.88
CA ARG A 241 -16.37 3.92 8.58
C ARG A 241 -15.83 4.71 9.78
N PHE A 242 -16.65 5.57 10.36
CA PHE A 242 -16.27 6.32 11.56
C PHE A 242 -15.91 5.39 12.73
N LYS A 243 -16.79 4.43 13.03
CA LYS A 243 -16.56 3.40 14.08
C LYS A 243 -15.23 2.66 13.85
N ASN A 244 -14.99 2.18 12.64
CA ASN A 244 -13.80 1.36 12.34
C ASN A 244 -12.52 2.20 12.40
N VAL A 245 -12.52 3.43 11.88
CA VAL A 245 -11.41 4.38 12.02
C VAL A 245 -11.11 4.64 13.50
N TYR A 246 -12.12 4.96 14.30
CA TYR A 246 -11.93 5.26 15.71
C TYR A 246 -11.38 4.06 16.50
N ILE A 247 -11.96 2.88 16.27
CA ILE A 247 -11.52 1.64 16.95
C ILE A 247 -10.07 1.32 16.54
N GLN A 248 -9.75 1.37 15.25
CA GLN A 248 -8.41 1.05 14.73
C GLN A 248 -7.34 1.99 15.30
N GLN A 249 -7.60 3.31 15.30
CA GLN A 249 -6.70 4.30 15.86
C GLN A 249 -6.53 4.15 17.38
N SER A 250 -7.63 3.92 18.10
CA SER A 250 -7.62 3.74 19.55
C SER A 250 -6.87 2.46 19.94
N LEU A 251 -7.10 1.38 19.20
CA LEU A 251 -6.41 0.10 19.41
C LEU A 251 -4.91 0.25 19.15
N PHE A 252 -4.52 0.88 18.04
CA PHE A 252 -3.12 1.14 17.73
C PHE A 252 -2.42 1.92 18.85
N LYS A 253 -3.02 3.03 19.31
CA LYS A 253 -2.46 3.83 20.42
C LYS A 253 -2.35 3.03 21.70
N ARG A 254 -3.36 2.23 22.04
CA ARG A 254 -3.37 1.39 23.24
C ARG A 254 -2.31 0.28 23.19
N VAL A 255 -2.17 -0.36 22.04
CA VAL A 255 -1.17 -1.42 21.83
C VAL A 255 0.25 -0.88 21.97
N ARG A 256 0.51 0.32 21.42
CA ARG A 256 1.81 0.99 21.55
C ARG A 256 2.09 1.52 22.97
N ALA A 257 1.06 1.93 23.70
CA ALA A 257 1.18 2.40 25.08
C ALA A 257 1.42 1.24 26.09
N PHE A 258 0.89 0.05 25.80
CA PHE A 258 0.98 -1.12 26.68
C PHE A 258 1.47 -2.36 25.92
N PRO A 259 2.72 -2.35 25.42
CA PRO A 259 3.21 -3.37 24.49
C PRO A 259 3.23 -4.76 25.10
N ASP A 260 3.74 -4.97 26.31
CA ASP A 260 3.87 -6.29 26.96
C ASP A 260 2.50 -6.93 27.21
N ARG A 261 1.54 -6.13 27.70
CA ARG A 261 0.16 -6.59 27.92
C ARG A 261 -0.51 -6.98 26.59
N SER A 262 -0.26 -6.21 25.56
CA SER A 262 -0.81 -6.45 24.22
C SER A 262 -0.17 -7.69 23.59
N LYS A 263 1.15 -7.84 23.73
CA LYS A 263 1.89 -9.04 23.30
C LYS A 263 1.32 -10.29 23.94
N LYS A 264 1.20 -10.29 25.27
CA LYS A 264 0.61 -11.42 26.01
C LYS A 264 -0.80 -11.73 25.51
N PHE A 265 -1.66 -10.71 25.38
CA PHE A 265 -3.03 -10.91 24.90
C PHE A 265 -3.07 -11.56 23.50
N LEU A 266 -2.24 -11.07 22.55
CA LEU A 266 -2.20 -11.60 21.19
C LEU A 266 -1.72 -13.06 21.16
N ILE A 267 -0.68 -13.41 21.92
CA ILE A 267 -0.17 -14.77 22.02
C ILE A 267 -1.21 -15.70 22.67
N ASP A 268 -1.87 -15.25 23.74
CA ASP A 268 -2.94 -16.02 24.41
C ASP A 268 -4.13 -16.29 23.47
N GLN A 269 -4.44 -15.39 22.51
CA GLN A 269 -5.46 -15.69 21.49
C GLN A 269 -5.00 -16.80 20.54
N VAL A 270 -3.73 -16.79 20.09
CA VAL A 270 -3.20 -17.88 19.26
C VAL A 270 -3.16 -19.20 20.01
N LYS A 271 -2.79 -19.21 21.31
CA LYS A 271 -2.82 -20.42 22.15
C LYS A 271 -4.23 -21.01 22.28
N LYS A 272 -5.28 -20.17 22.28
CA LYS A 272 -6.67 -20.63 22.27
C LYS A 272 -7.08 -21.25 20.93
N GLU A 273 -6.57 -20.69 19.83
CA GLU A 273 -6.82 -21.25 18.49
C GLU A 273 -6.06 -22.57 18.29
N LEU A 274 -4.85 -22.69 18.81
CA LEU A 274 -3.93 -23.81 18.59
C LEU A 274 -3.42 -24.38 19.92
N PRO A 275 -4.27 -25.04 20.71
CA PRO A 275 -3.92 -25.52 22.06
C PRO A 275 -2.82 -26.59 22.06
N ASP A 276 -2.72 -27.39 20.99
CA ASP A 276 -1.79 -28.53 20.88
C ASP A 276 -0.57 -28.21 20.02
N PHE A 277 -0.33 -26.91 19.69
CA PHE A 277 0.76 -26.46 18.85
C PHE A 277 1.79 -25.67 19.66
N ASP A 278 3.07 -25.75 19.29
CA ASP A 278 4.14 -24.98 19.96
C ASP A 278 4.08 -23.48 19.58
N VAL A 279 3.12 -22.77 20.17
CA VAL A 279 2.88 -21.34 19.95
C VAL A 279 4.07 -20.50 20.44
N ASP A 280 4.77 -20.94 21.47
CA ASP A 280 5.90 -20.17 22.01
C ASP A 280 7.07 -20.13 21.01
N LYS A 281 7.32 -21.23 20.30
CA LYS A 281 8.33 -21.31 19.24
C LYS A 281 7.88 -20.61 17.95
N HIS A 282 6.64 -20.82 17.52
CA HIS A 282 6.21 -20.52 16.16
C HIS A 282 5.39 -19.22 16.00
N PHE A 283 4.83 -18.69 17.10
CA PHE A 283 3.94 -17.52 17.07
C PHE A 283 4.26 -16.45 18.11
N THR A 284 5.47 -16.51 18.72
CA THR A 284 5.90 -15.51 19.69
C THR A 284 7.03 -14.64 19.14
N PRO A 285 6.70 -13.48 18.53
CA PRO A 285 7.70 -12.56 18.00
C PRO A 285 8.60 -11.99 19.10
N SER A 286 9.86 -11.71 18.74
CA SER A 286 10.82 -11.03 19.64
C SER A 286 10.55 -9.53 19.79
N TYR A 287 9.86 -8.91 18.82
CA TYR A 287 9.52 -7.49 18.79
C TYR A 287 8.13 -7.22 19.35
N ASN A 288 7.82 -5.94 19.60
CA ASN A 288 6.51 -5.53 20.13
C ASN A 288 5.45 -5.40 19.01
N PRO A 289 4.16 -5.58 19.35
CA PRO A 289 3.10 -5.38 18.38
C PRO A 289 3.13 -3.98 17.77
N TRP A 290 2.95 -3.89 16.44
CA TRP A 290 3.04 -2.70 15.62
C TRP A 290 4.44 -2.08 15.46
N GLU A 291 5.51 -2.73 15.91
CA GLU A 291 6.86 -2.42 15.42
C GLU A 291 7.08 -3.00 14.01
N GLN A 292 6.33 -4.06 13.68
CA GLN A 292 6.15 -4.58 12.34
C GLN A 292 4.66 -4.81 12.07
N ARG A 293 4.28 -5.06 10.81
CA ARG A 293 2.88 -5.36 10.48
C ARG A 293 2.40 -6.61 11.20
N MET A 294 1.17 -6.58 11.68
CA MET A 294 0.44 -7.75 12.13
C MET A 294 -0.35 -8.35 10.97
N CYS A 295 -0.42 -9.67 10.88
CA CYS A 295 -1.15 -10.39 9.84
C CYS A 295 -2.60 -10.62 10.25
N LEU A 296 -3.54 -10.16 9.43
CA LEU A 296 -4.96 -10.41 9.62
C LEU A 296 -5.32 -11.79 9.06
N ILE A 297 -6.01 -12.59 9.88
CA ILE A 297 -6.48 -13.93 9.54
C ILE A 297 -8.03 -13.92 9.56
N PRO A 298 -8.69 -13.79 8.41
CA PRO A 298 -10.14 -13.81 8.34
C PRO A 298 -10.69 -15.18 8.74
N ASN A 299 -11.70 -15.21 9.64
CA ASN A 299 -12.39 -16.42 10.06
C ASN A 299 -11.48 -17.55 10.56
N SER A 300 -10.29 -17.22 11.08
CA SER A 300 -9.27 -18.19 11.54
C SER A 300 -8.82 -19.19 10.46
N ASP A 301 -8.93 -18.85 9.17
CA ASP A 301 -8.66 -19.78 8.06
C ASP A 301 -7.27 -20.42 8.14
N PHE A 302 -6.23 -19.62 8.42
CA PHE A 302 -4.86 -20.10 8.63
C PHE A 302 -4.74 -21.08 9.80
N PHE A 303 -5.39 -20.76 10.93
CA PHE A 303 -5.38 -21.66 12.10
C PHE A 303 -6.16 -22.93 11.86
N ASN A 304 -7.25 -22.86 11.10
CA ASN A 304 -8.02 -24.04 10.72
C ASN A 304 -7.20 -25.00 9.86
N ALA A 305 -6.45 -24.50 8.88
CA ALA A 305 -5.54 -25.33 8.07
C ALA A 305 -4.48 -26.06 8.93
N ILE A 306 -4.01 -25.45 10.02
CA ILE A 306 -3.08 -26.11 10.96
C ILE A 306 -3.81 -27.17 11.78
N LYS A 307 -5.03 -26.89 12.30
CA LYS A 307 -5.84 -27.86 13.06
C LYS A 307 -6.17 -29.10 12.22
N ASP A 308 -6.48 -28.88 10.94
CA ASP A 308 -6.81 -29.92 9.98
C ASP A 308 -5.57 -30.69 9.48
N LYS A 309 -4.37 -30.26 9.88
CA LYS A 309 -3.07 -30.80 9.47
C LYS A 309 -2.79 -30.70 7.96
N SER A 310 -3.53 -29.88 7.23
CA SER A 310 -3.26 -29.55 5.83
C SER A 310 -2.18 -28.45 5.68
N ALA A 311 -1.88 -27.74 6.79
CA ALA A 311 -0.75 -26.82 6.88
C ALA A 311 0.03 -27.02 8.19
N THR A 312 1.30 -26.60 8.19
CA THR A 312 2.16 -26.56 9.38
C THR A 312 3.08 -25.34 9.33
N VAL A 313 3.73 -25.05 10.47
CA VAL A 313 4.69 -23.94 10.59
C VAL A 313 6.01 -24.46 11.12
N VAL A 314 7.09 -24.12 10.43
CA VAL A 314 8.46 -24.42 10.84
C VAL A 314 9.21 -23.09 11.04
N THR A 315 9.87 -22.93 12.19
CA THR A 315 10.68 -21.75 12.52
C THR A 315 12.11 -22.16 12.58
N ASP A 316 12.86 -21.88 11.50
CA ASP A 316 14.29 -22.20 11.39
C ASP A 316 14.93 -21.38 10.24
N HIS A 317 16.25 -21.54 10.13
CA HIS A 317 17.06 -20.95 9.07
C HIS A 317 17.32 -21.97 7.97
N ILE A 318 17.23 -21.51 6.72
CA ILE A 318 17.60 -22.29 5.57
C ILE A 318 19.13 -22.46 5.54
N GLU A 319 19.60 -23.71 5.39
CA GLU A 319 21.00 -24.01 5.12
C GLU A 319 21.26 -24.01 3.59
N ALA A 320 20.45 -24.78 2.85
CA ALA A 320 20.54 -24.88 1.38
C ALA A 320 19.24 -25.44 0.80
N PHE A 321 19.01 -25.19 -0.46
CA PHE A 321 18.06 -25.95 -1.27
C PHE A 321 18.78 -27.20 -1.79
N GLU A 322 18.06 -28.31 -1.81
CA GLU A 322 18.51 -29.58 -2.37
C GLU A 322 17.51 -30.06 -3.44
N GLU A 323 17.81 -31.14 -4.14
CA GLU A 323 17.02 -31.61 -5.28
C GLU A 323 15.51 -31.71 -4.99
N ASN A 324 15.12 -32.20 -3.81
CA ASN A 324 13.73 -32.50 -3.46
C ASN A 324 13.20 -31.65 -2.28
N GLY A 325 13.83 -30.53 -1.96
CA GLY A 325 13.37 -29.71 -0.84
C GLY A 325 14.40 -28.79 -0.23
N ILE A 326 14.22 -28.47 1.05
CA ILE A 326 15.00 -27.49 1.80
C ILE A 326 15.66 -28.12 3.01
N LYS A 327 16.98 -28.05 3.10
CA LYS A 327 17.75 -28.41 4.27
C LYS A 327 17.80 -27.22 5.23
N LEU A 328 17.49 -27.47 6.50
CA LEU A 328 17.48 -26.49 7.56
C LEU A 328 18.76 -26.52 8.40
N LYS A 329 19.08 -25.44 9.09
CA LYS A 329 20.25 -25.38 9.99
C LYS A 329 20.14 -26.28 11.22
N SER A 330 18.94 -26.65 11.63
CA SER A 330 18.71 -27.67 12.68
C SER A 330 19.18 -29.06 12.27
N GLY A 331 19.36 -29.30 10.98
CA GLY A 331 19.57 -30.62 10.39
C GLY A 331 18.31 -31.26 9.84
N ASP A 332 17.13 -30.68 10.07
CA ASP A 332 15.87 -31.13 9.52
C ASP A 332 15.80 -30.89 8.01
N PHE A 333 14.94 -31.66 7.33
CA PHE A 333 14.71 -31.53 5.90
C PHE A 333 13.21 -31.35 5.62
N LEU A 334 12.88 -30.39 4.78
CA LEU A 334 11.52 -30.13 4.31
C LEU A 334 11.40 -30.59 2.87
N GLU A 335 10.66 -31.67 2.66
CA GLU A 335 10.30 -32.13 1.32
C GLU A 335 9.39 -31.09 0.66
N ALA A 336 9.66 -30.77 -0.62
CA ALA A 336 8.89 -29.84 -1.41
C ALA A 336 8.86 -30.22 -2.87
N ASP A 337 7.69 -30.12 -3.48
CA ASP A 337 7.50 -30.14 -4.93
C ASP A 337 7.49 -28.70 -5.50
N ILE A 338 7.03 -27.75 -4.66
CA ILE A 338 6.94 -26.32 -5.00
C ILE A 338 7.47 -25.50 -3.82
N ILE A 339 8.30 -24.52 -4.12
CA ILE A 339 8.78 -23.52 -3.15
C ILE A 339 8.24 -22.15 -3.52
N VAL A 340 7.46 -21.53 -2.60
CA VAL A 340 6.93 -20.18 -2.78
C VAL A 340 7.77 -19.21 -1.95
N THR A 341 8.50 -18.30 -2.59
CA THR A 341 9.36 -17.31 -1.94
C THR A 341 8.58 -16.07 -1.56
N ALA A 342 7.74 -16.16 -0.49
CA ALA A 342 6.99 -15.03 0.06
C ALA A 342 7.90 -14.11 0.91
N THR A 343 9.08 -13.81 0.39
CA THR A 343 10.20 -13.14 1.06
C THR A 343 10.08 -11.62 1.11
N GLY A 344 9.02 -11.07 0.51
CA GLY A 344 8.67 -9.66 0.58
C GLY A 344 8.83 -8.91 -0.74
N LEU A 345 8.63 -7.61 -0.67
CA LEU A 345 8.58 -6.71 -1.82
C LEU A 345 9.77 -5.75 -1.82
N VAL A 346 10.03 -5.16 -2.96
CA VAL A 346 10.98 -4.05 -3.12
C VAL A 346 10.17 -2.76 -3.24
N LEU A 347 10.56 -1.74 -2.48
CA LEU A 347 9.95 -0.43 -2.58
C LEU A 347 10.60 0.40 -3.68
N GLN A 348 9.78 1.24 -4.30
CA GLN A 348 10.18 2.17 -5.35
C GLN A 348 9.34 3.43 -5.26
N ASN A 349 9.99 4.58 -5.15
CA ASN A 349 9.26 5.85 -5.14
C ASN A 349 8.72 6.17 -6.53
N PHE A 350 7.54 6.80 -6.56
CA PHE A 350 6.93 7.38 -7.76
C PHE A 350 6.78 6.41 -8.94
N GLY A 351 6.76 5.09 -8.68
CA GLY A 351 6.72 4.10 -9.76
C GLY A 351 7.98 4.09 -10.64
N GLY A 352 9.07 4.73 -10.18
CA GLY A 352 10.32 4.85 -10.93
C GLY A 352 10.43 6.11 -11.80
N VAL A 353 9.48 7.02 -11.72
CA VAL A 353 9.53 8.31 -12.45
C VAL A 353 10.67 9.18 -11.92
N ASN A 354 11.52 9.68 -12.81
CA ASN A 354 12.59 10.59 -12.48
C ASN A 354 12.02 12.03 -12.33
N ILE A 355 12.14 12.59 -11.14
CA ILE A 355 11.69 13.95 -10.83
C ILE A 355 12.87 14.91 -10.85
N SER A 356 12.69 16.07 -11.49
CA SER A 356 13.67 17.15 -11.50
C SER A 356 12.99 18.51 -11.35
N VAL A 357 13.75 19.51 -10.88
CA VAL A 357 13.36 20.92 -10.80
C VAL A 357 14.43 21.72 -11.51
N ASN A 358 14.05 22.46 -12.54
CA ASN A 358 14.97 23.20 -13.42
C ASN A 358 16.13 22.31 -13.94
N ASN A 359 15.79 21.10 -14.37
CA ASN A 359 16.72 20.04 -14.82
C ASN A 359 17.69 19.50 -13.75
N ASN A 360 17.53 19.89 -12.48
CA ASN A 360 18.31 19.33 -11.39
C ASN A 360 17.53 18.14 -10.81
N PRO A 361 18.09 16.92 -10.82
CA PRO A 361 17.44 15.76 -10.26
C PRO A 361 17.11 15.94 -8.77
N VAL A 362 15.90 15.54 -8.37
CA VAL A 362 15.48 15.58 -6.97
C VAL A 362 15.94 14.33 -6.25
N ASN A 363 16.74 14.48 -5.21
CA ASN A 363 17.01 13.43 -4.25
C ASN A 363 15.93 13.44 -3.17
N VAL A 364 15.01 12.48 -3.22
CA VAL A 364 13.86 12.41 -2.31
C VAL A 364 14.29 12.30 -0.85
N SER A 365 15.39 11.60 -0.55
CA SER A 365 15.89 11.44 0.82
C SER A 365 16.39 12.75 1.47
N GLU A 366 16.65 13.77 0.67
CA GLU A 366 17.06 15.10 1.15
C GLU A 366 15.85 16.04 1.33
N THR A 367 14.68 15.64 0.86
CA THR A 367 13.44 16.41 1.03
C THR A 367 12.79 16.15 2.38
N MET A 368 11.93 17.06 2.80
CA MET A 368 11.05 16.88 3.95
C MET A 368 9.60 16.75 3.52
N THR A 369 8.87 15.86 4.19
CA THR A 369 7.45 15.73 3.92
C THR A 369 6.66 16.89 4.54
N TYR A 370 5.82 17.54 3.73
CA TYR A 370 4.89 18.56 4.16
C TYR A 370 3.48 17.98 4.25
N LYS A 371 2.90 17.95 5.46
CA LYS A 371 1.58 17.32 5.78
C LYS A 371 1.46 15.87 5.31
N SER A 372 2.59 15.19 5.08
CA SER A 372 2.68 13.83 4.53
C SER A 372 2.05 13.68 3.14
N LEU A 373 2.01 14.74 2.33
CA LEU A 373 1.42 14.72 0.98
C LEU A 373 2.14 15.59 -0.06
N MET A 374 2.96 16.57 0.35
CA MET A 374 3.88 17.28 -0.54
C MET A 374 5.31 17.14 -0.02
N TYR A 375 6.30 17.49 -0.83
CA TYR A 375 7.72 17.41 -0.46
C TYR A 375 8.38 18.78 -0.60
N SER A 376 9.32 19.09 0.31
CA SER A 376 10.00 20.38 0.30
C SER A 376 10.72 20.63 -1.03
N ASP A 377 10.68 21.86 -1.46
CA ASP A 377 11.35 22.40 -2.64
C ASP A 377 10.92 21.79 -3.99
N ILE A 378 9.77 21.10 -4.01
CA ILE A 378 9.15 20.59 -5.24
C ILE A 378 7.81 21.30 -5.46
N PRO A 379 7.71 22.24 -6.42
CA PRO A 379 6.51 23.03 -6.65
C PRO A 379 5.37 22.21 -7.27
N ASN A 380 4.12 22.49 -6.88
CA ASN A 380 2.91 21.90 -7.45
C ASN A 380 2.92 20.36 -7.52
N PHE A 381 3.67 19.73 -6.62
CA PHE A 381 3.86 18.29 -6.55
C PHE A 381 3.09 17.71 -5.38
N VAL A 382 2.29 16.69 -5.63
CA VAL A 382 1.54 15.96 -4.60
C VAL A 382 1.80 14.47 -4.74
N ASN A 383 2.00 13.78 -3.61
CA ASN A 383 2.21 12.34 -3.60
C ASN A 383 1.21 11.63 -2.69
N SER A 384 0.55 10.61 -3.21
CA SER A 384 -0.34 9.76 -2.45
C SER A 384 0.43 8.60 -1.83
N PHE A 385 0.60 8.68 -0.51
CA PHE A 385 1.13 7.58 0.28
C PHE A 385 0.22 7.31 1.47
N GLY A 386 -0.13 6.04 1.68
CA GLY A 386 -1.09 5.65 2.72
C GLY A 386 -0.50 5.59 4.13
N TYR A 387 -1.30 5.06 5.06
CA TYR A 387 -0.87 4.77 6.43
C TYR A 387 -0.25 3.37 6.51
N ILE A 388 0.69 3.20 7.44
CA ILE A 388 1.19 1.86 7.81
C ILE A 388 0.28 1.14 8.80
N ASN A 389 -0.52 1.90 9.57
CA ASN A 389 -1.35 1.45 10.67
C ASN A 389 -2.86 1.59 10.41
N ALA A 390 -3.24 1.99 9.20
CA ALA A 390 -4.62 2.18 8.78
C ALA A 390 -4.77 1.94 7.27
N SER A 391 -6.01 1.91 6.78
CA SER A 391 -6.31 1.68 5.36
C SER A 391 -5.72 2.78 4.47
N TRP A 392 -5.20 2.36 3.33
CA TRP A 392 -4.51 3.22 2.35
C TRP A 392 -5.33 4.40 1.87
N THR A 393 -6.59 4.15 1.50
CA THR A 393 -7.48 5.16 0.93
C THR A 393 -7.88 6.27 1.90
N LEU A 394 -7.78 6.04 3.20
CA LEU A 394 -8.00 7.10 4.19
C LEU A 394 -7.08 8.30 3.93
N LYS A 395 -5.79 8.04 3.63
CA LYS A 395 -4.83 9.10 3.29
C LYS A 395 -4.99 9.57 1.84
N ALA A 396 -5.23 8.66 0.90
CA ALA A 396 -5.42 8.99 -0.51
C ALA A 396 -6.60 9.96 -0.73
N ASP A 397 -7.73 9.72 -0.06
CA ASP A 397 -8.89 10.64 -0.07
C ASP A 397 -8.55 12.03 0.51
N LEU A 398 -7.77 12.07 1.58
CA LEU A 398 -7.31 13.33 2.18
C LEU A 398 -6.36 14.06 1.23
N THR A 399 -5.42 13.36 0.62
CA THR A 399 -4.46 13.92 -0.34
C THR A 399 -5.18 14.53 -1.54
N SER A 400 -6.14 13.80 -2.12
CA SER A 400 -6.96 14.31 -3.23
C SER A 400 -7.83 15.51 -2.82
N THR A 401 -8.37 15.48 -1.58
CA THR A 401 -9.12 16.62 -1.03
C THR A 401 -8.22 17.85 -0.88
N TYR A 402 -6.99 17.67 -0.40
CA TYR A 402 -6.02 18.75 -0.26
C TYR A 402 -5.65 19.34 -1.62
N LEU A 403 -5.34 18.51 -2.61
CA LEU A 403 -5.04 18.95 -3.97
C LEU A 403 -6.18 19.81 -4.55
N CYS A 404 -7.43 19.35 -4.45
CA CYS A 404 -8.56 20.12 -4.94
C CYS A 404 -8.74 21.48 -4.22
N ARG A 405 -8.45 21.53 -2.91
CA ARG A 405 -8.44 22.80 -2.16
C ARG A 405 -7.32 23.72 -2.63
N LEU A 406 -6.14 23.16 -2.85
CA LEU A 406 -4.97 23.90 -3.31
C LEU A 406 -5.20 24.49 -4.70
N ILE A 407 -5.72 23.71 -5.65
CA ILE A 407 -6.08 24.17 -7.00
C ILE A 407 -7.03 25.38 -6.91
N LYS A 408 -8.14 25.24 -6.18
CA LYS A 408 -9.13 26.32 -6.04
C LYS A 408 -8.54 27.58 -5.41
N HIS A 409 -7.72 27.43 -4.39
CA HIS A 409 -7.06 28.54 -3.73
C HIS A 409 -6.10 29.27 -4.67
N MET A 410 -5.30 28.53 -5.42
CA MET A 410 -4.37 29.10 -6.38
C MET A 410 -5.08 29.83 -7.52
N ASP A 411 -6.19 29.27 -8.03
CA ASP A 411 -6.98 29.94 -9.07
C ASP A 411 -7.62 31.24 -8.57
N GLN A 412 -8.19 31.24 -7.36
CA GLN A 412 -8.81 32.42 -6.77
C GLN A 412 -7.84 33.57 -6.52
N ASN A 413 -6.55 33.26 -6.30
CA ASN A 413 -5.50 34.24 -6.02
C ASN A 413 -4.53 34.49 -7.18
N ASN A 414 -4.76 33.85 -8.34
CA ASN A 414 -3.89 33.87 -9.51
C ASN A 414 -2.44 33.45 -9.19
N TYR A 415 -2.29 32.40 -8.37
CA TYR A 415 -0.99 31.80 -8.09
C TYR A 415 -0.58 30.80 -9.19
N LEU A 416 0.67 30.89 -9.63
CA LEU A 416 1.28 29.96 -10.58
C LEU A 416 1.80 28.72 -9.87
N SER A 417 2.50 28.92 -8.76
CA SER A 417 3.08 27.79 -8.03
C SER A 417 2.80 27.85 -6.54
N ALA A 418 2.83 26.67 -5.92
CA ALA A 418 2.82 26.44 -4.49
C ALA A 418 3.93 25.45 -4.15
N CYS A 419 4.90 25.88 -3.35
CA CYS A 419 6.09 25.10 -3.01
C CYS A 419 6.30 25.08 -1.50
N PRO A 420 6.27 23.91 -0.84
CA PRO A 420 6.68 23.83 0.55
C PRO A 420 8.18 24.16 0.65
N LYS A 421 8.56 25.13 1.48
CA LYS A 421 9.98 25.50 1.65
C LYS A 421 10.54 24.88 2.90
N LYS A 422 11.63 24.11 2.75
CA LYS A 422 12.33 23.48 3.87
C LYS A 422 12.75 24.56 4.87
N PRO A 423 12.39 24.46 6.17
CA PRO A 423 12.83 25.44 7.16
C PRO A 423 14.36 25.43 7.27
N LEU A 424 14.95 26.61 7.46
CA LEU A 424 16.39 26.75 7.66
C LEU A 424 16.82 26.22 9.03
N ASP A 425 15.93 26.34 10.04
CA ASP A 425 16.17 25.95 11.43
C ASP A 425 15.39 24.65 11.74
N VAL A 426 15.80 23.54 11.14
CA VAL A 426 15.25 22.22 11.49
C VAL A 426 16.04 21.70 12.68
N ASP A 427 15.44 21.77 13.87
CA ASP A 427 16.06 21.27 15.11
C ASP A 427 16.40 19.76 15.04
N GLU A 428 15.50 18.97 14.44
CA GLU A 428 15.65 17.51 14.33
C GLU A 428 14.94 16.97 13.08
N THR A 429 15.63 16.08 12.37
CA THR A 429 15.03 15.30 11.26
C THR A 429 15.01 13.82 11.63
N TYR A 430 13.99 13.15 11.14
CA TYR A 430 13.80 11.72 11.36
C TYR A 430 13.47 11.03 10.03
N ASP A 431 13.72 9.73 9.99
CA ASP A 431 13.23 8.90 8.92
C ASP A 431 11.70 8.98 8.82
N TRP A 432 11.18 8.94 7.61
CA TRP A 432 9.76 9.13 7.35
C TRP A 432 8.83 8.18 8.11
N LEU A 433 9.26 6.95 8.35
CA LEU A 433 8.57 5.95 9.17
C LEU A 433 9.42 5.61 10.40
N LYS A 434 9.62 6.60 11.25
CA LYS A 434 10.24 6.43 12.58
C LYS A 434 9.48 5.32 13.32
N ASP A 435 10.13 4.40 13.95
CA ASP A 435 9.57 3.32 14.77
C ASP A 435 8.90 2.14 13.99
N PHE A 436 9.13 1.99 12.70
CA PHE A 436 8.63 0.84 11.95
C PHE A 436 9.78 -0.01 11.40
N SER A 437 10.00 -1.19 12.00
CA SER A 437 11.20 -2.01 11.78
C SER A 437 11.03 -3.13 10.75
N SER A 438 9.93 -3.15 9.98
CA SER A 438 9.73 -4.17 8.93
C SER A 438 10.85 -4.15 7.90
N GLY A 439 11.41 -5.32 7.57
CA GLY A 439 12.60 -5.44 6.73
C GLY A 439 12.50 -4.78 5.35
N TYR A 440 11.32 -4.79 4.72
CA TYR A 440 11.12 -4.15 3.41
C TYR A 440 11.20 -2.61 3.50
N ILE A 441 10.78 -2.01 4.62
CA ILE A 441 10.95 -0.57 4.88
C ILE A 441 12.41 -0.26 5.17
N GLN A 442 13.05 -1.04 6.04
CA GLN A 442 14.44 -0.79 6.42
C GLN A 442 15.39 -0.86 5.22
N ARG A 443 15.15 -1.76 4.26
CA ARG A 443 15.93 -1.83 3.01
C ARG A 443 15.74 -0.61 2.11
N SER A 444 14.66 0.15 2.29
CA SER A 444 14.29 1.28 1.44
C SER A 444 14.31 2.63 2.14
N ILE A 445 14.78 2.70 3.38
CA ILE A 445 14.68 3.92 4.20
C ILE A 445 15.30 5.14 3.50
N GLY A 446 16.41 4.96 2.82
CA GLY A 446 17.10 5.99 2.04
C GLY A 446 16.39 6.44 0.76
N LEU A 447 15.23 5.86 0.41
CA LEU A 447 14.42 6.30 -0.73
C LEU A 447 13.33 7.29 -0.32
N HIS A 448 13.00 7.38 0.98
CA HIS A 448 11.88 8.17 1.46
C HIS A 448 12.30 9.56 1.93
N PRO A 449 11.38 10.54 1.94
CA PRO A 449 11.67 11.86 2.49
C PRO A 449 11.92 11.78 3.99
N GLN A 450 12.52 12.81 4.54
CA GLN A 450 12.62 13.01 5.98
C GLN A 450 11.33 13.60 6.55
N GLN A 451 11.16 13.52 7.85
CA GLN A 451 10.16 14.27 8.59
C GLN A 451 10.82 15.11 9.69
N GLY A 452 10.16 16.20 10.08
CA GLY A 452 10.56 17.03 11.21
C GLY A 452 9.85 16.66 12.50
N SER A 453 10.17 17.38 13.58
CA SER A 453 9.53 17.23 14.89
C SER A 453 8.24 18.04 15.07
N LYS A 454 8.00 19.04 14.23
CA LYS A 454 6.89 20.01 14.34
C LYS A 454 6.04 20.08 13.08
N LYS A 455 4.76 20.47 13.23
CA LYS A 455 3.89 20.81 12.09
C LYS A 455 4.53 21.88 11.20
N PRO A 456 4.33 21.84 9.90
CA PRO A 456 3.58 20.85 9.08
C PRO A 456 4.44 19.67 8.61
N TRP A 457 5.64 19.49 9.16
CA TRP A 457 6.68 18.57 8.69
C TRP A 457 6.65 17.19 9.36
N VAL A 458 5.70 16.95 10.27
CA VAL A 458 5.51 15.67 10.98
C VAL A 458 4.61 14.74 10.21
N ASN A 459 5.00 13.47 10.09
CA ASN A 459 4.14 12.40 9.63
C ASN A 459 3.49 11.70 10.83
N TYR A 460 2.28 12.14 11.21
CA TYR A 460 1.61 11.65 12.43
C TYR A 460 1.17 10.20 12.39
N GLN A 461 1.01 9.61 11.22
CA GLN A 461 0.36 8.30 11.07
C GLN A 461 -0.97 8.22 11.85
N ASP A 462 -1.72 9.33 11.89
CA ASP A 462 -2.98 9.49 12.62
C ASP A 462 -4.03 10.15 11.70
N TYR A 463 -4.98 9.34 11.20
CA TYR A 463 -6.00 9.83 10.28
C TYR A 463 -6.84 10.97 10.83
N ILE A 464 -7.18 10.95 12.13
CA ILE A 464 -8.04 11.97 12.72
C ILE A 464 -7.31 13.33 12.74
N LYS A 465 -6.03 13.34 13.13
CA LYS A 465 -5.22 14.56 13.08
C LYS A 465 -5.05 15.06 11.65
N ASP A 466 -4.72 14.17 10.72
CA ASP A 466 -4.57 14.53 9.31
C ASP A 466 -5.88 15.03 8.70
N TRP A 467 -7.01 14.46 9.08
CA TRP A 467 -8.32 14.89 8.61
C TRP A 467 -8.62 16.34 8.99
N PHE A 468 -8.36 16.71 10.25
CA PHE A 468 -8.51 18.11 10.69
C PHE A 468 -7.51 19.03 9.98
N ASP A 469 -6.26 18.61 9.87
CA ASP A 469 -5.20 19.41 9.26
C ASP A 469 -5.46 19.65 7.77
N VAL A 470 -5.81 18.62 7.03
CA VAL A 470 -6.10 18.71 5.58
C VAL A 470 -7.36 19.54 5.31
N LYS A 471 -8.41 19.40 6.10
CA LYS A 471 -9.68 20.07 5.81
C LYS A 471 -9.77 21.52 6.32
N PHE A 472 -9.14 21.84 7.44
CA PHE A 472 -9.37 23.11 8.13
C PHE A 472 -8.12 23.98 8.30
N SER A 473 -6.89 23.44 8.12
CA SER A 473 -5.71 24.30 8.22
C SER A 473 -5.68 25.33 7.09
N LYS A 474 -5.06 26.46 7.37
CA LYS A 474 -4.77 27.47 6.33
C LYS A 474 -3.79 26.89 5.31
N LEU A 475 -3.97 27.21 4.04
CA LEU A 475 -3.01 26.87 2.99
C LEU A 475 -1.80 27.82 3.06
N GLU A 476 -2.04 29.10 3.29
CA GLU A 476 -0.99 30.10 3.54
C GLU A 476 -0.54 30.01 5.01
N ASP A 477 0.26 29.00 5.35
CA ASP A 477 0.73 28.74 6.71
C ASP A 477 2.18 29.21 6.95
N GLY A 478 2.76 29.92 5.98
CA GLY A 478 4.13 30.43 6.02
C GLY A 478 5.19 29.39 5.62
N ASN A 479 4.84 28.09 5.51
CA ASN A 479 5.72 27.04 5.04
C ASN A 479 5.43 26.67 3.58
N LEU A 480 4.19 26.81 3.13
CA LEU A 480 3.80 26.72 1.73
C LEU A 480 3.88 28.10 1.10
N VAL A 481 4.87 28.27 0.25
CA VAL A 481 5.14 29.54 -0.44
C VAL A 481 4.45 29.53 -1.80
N PHE A 482 3.73 30.62 -2.09
CA PHE A 482 3.03 30.83 -3.35
C PHE A 482 3.75 31.87 -4.20
N SER A 483 3.83 31.66 -5.52
CA SER A 483 4.33 32.66 -6.47
C SER A 483 3.25 33.01 -7.49
N LYS A 484 3.33 34.22 -8.04
CA LYS A 484 2.47 34.73 -9.12
C LYS A 484 3.21 34.82 -10.45
N ASP A 485 4.53 34.95 -10.40
CA ASP A 485 5.45 35.06 -11.53
C ASP A 485 6.67 34.16 -11.29
#